data_c1c2a2eaab7abc03cc61282e111c86cc
#
_entry.id   c1c2a2eaab7abc03cc61282e111c86cc
#
_cell.length_a   1.000
_cell.length_b   1.000
_cell.length_c   1.000
_cell.angle_alpha   90.00
_cell.angle_beta   90.00
_cell.angle_gamma   90.00
#
_symmetry.space_group_name_H-M   'P 1'
#
loop_
_entity.id
_entity.type
_entity.pdbx_description
1 polymer ?
#
loop_
_entity_poly.entity_id
_entity_poly.type
_entity_poly.pdbx_seq_one_letter_code
_entity_poly.pdbx_strand_id
1 'polypeptide(L)'
;MIELRHVSKSYRRGDQSVPVLRDLSLVVRQGEFLALMGPSGSGKSTLLNLIAGIDRPDSGEIVIDGRDISKLSESDLARWRAANVGFIFQFYNLIPVLTAFENVALPLQLTDLSESEKKARVTRALEMVGLSDRTD
;
A
#
# COMPACT_ATOMS: atom_id res chain seq x y z
N MET A 1 3.08 11.05 -9.81
CA MET A 1 3.41 12.18 -8.88
C MET A 1 2.51 12.07 -7.66
N ILE A 2 3.06 12.28 -6.45
CA ILE A 2 2.32 12.25 -5.18
C ILE A 2 2.40 13.64 -4.55
N GLU A 3 1.26 14.20 -4.16
CA GLU A 3 1.19 15.49 -3.46
C GLU A 3 0.35 15.34 -2.19
N LEU A 4 0.95 15.66 -1.07
CA LEU A 4 0.25 15.84 0.20
C LEU A 4 0.10 17.35 0.45
N ARG A 5 -1.10 17.79 0.82
CA ARG A 5 -1.41 19.18 1.07
C ARG A 5 -2.03 19.31 2.45
N HIS A 6 -1.31 19.91 3.38
CA HIS A 6 -1.77 20.20 4.74
C HIS A 6 -2.34 18.97 5.47
N VAL A 7 -1.70 17.80 5.30
CA VAL A 7 -2.17 16.51 5.83
C VAL A 7 -1.91 16.43 7.32
N SER A 8 -2.96 16.15 8.09
CA SER A 8 -2.86 15.86 9.53
C SER A 8 -3.49 14.51 9.83
N LYS A 9 -2.91 13.80 10.81
CA LYS A 9 -3.40 12.52 11.29
C LYS A 9 -3.14 12.35 12.77
N SER A 10 -4.16 11.92 13.50
CA SER A 10 -4.10 11.56 14.91
C SER A 10 -4.71 10.18 15.14
N TYR A 11 -4.27 9.48 16.16
CA TYR A 11 -4.89 8.23 16.61
C TYR A 11 -5.42 8.37 18.04
N ARG A 12 -6.47 7.64 18.35
CA ARG A 12 -6.98 7.56 19.71
C ARG A 12 -6.29 6.44 20.49
N ARG A 13 -5.81 6.76 21.69
CA ARG A 13 -5.30 5.80 22.66
C ARG A 13 -6.09 5.98 23.97
N GLY A 14 -7.14 5.17 24.15
CA GLY A 14 -8.14 5.43 25.18
C GLY A 14 -8.83 6.78 24.94
N ASP A 15 -8.87 7.64 25.94
CA ASP A 15 -9.47 8.97 25.85
C ASP A 15 -8.53 10.06 25.28
N GLN A 16 -7.27 9.72 25.01
CA GLN A 16 -6.29 10.67 24.51
C GLN A 16 -6.17 10.62 22.99
N SER A 17 -6.18 11.79 22.36
CA SER A 17 -5.80 11.95 20.94
C SER A 17 -4.30 12.18 20.85
N VAL A 18 -3.61 11.31 20.10
CA VAL A 18 -2.17 11.37 19.85
C VAL A 18 -1.95 11.84 18.43
N PRO A 19 -1.55 13.08 18.20
CA PRO A 19 -1.25 13.57 16.85
C PRO A 19 0.07 12.96 16.36
N VAL A 20 0.04 12.39 15.15
CA VAL A 20 1.17 11.71 14.51
C VAL A 20 1.72 12.53 13.35
N LEU A 21 0.83 13.08 12.52
CA LEU A 21 1.21 14.01 11.45
C LEU A 21 0.49 15.34 11.69
N ARG A 22 1.21 16.45 11.50
CA ARG A 22 0.70 17.79 11.73
C ARG A 22 1.02 18.67 10.53
N ASP A 23 -0.02 19.03 9.78
CA ASP A 23 0.06 19.99 8.67
C ASP A 23 1.19 19.68 7.66
N LEU A 24 1.34 18.38 7.34
CA LEU A 24 2.41 17.90 6.47
C LEU A 24 2.09 18.20 5.01
N SER A 25 2.99 18.87 4.33
CA SER A 25 2.94 19.03 2.88
C SER A 25 4.22 18.45 2.27
N LEU A 26 4.05 17.62 1.23
CA LEU A 26 5.13 16.89 0.56
C LEU A 26 4.79 16.67 -0.91
N VAL A 27 5.78 16.79 -1.77
CA VAL A 27 5.66 16.42 -3.19
C VAL A 27 6.72 15.37 -3.51
N VAL A 28 6.29 14.25 -4.10
CA VAL A 28 7.17 13.23 -4.67
C VAL A 28 6.92 13.17 -6.18
N ARG A 29 7.95 13.42 -6.95
CA ARG A 29 7.84 13.47 -8.42
C ARG A 29 7.79 12.07 -9.01
N GLN A 30 7.28 11.99 -10.23
CA GLN A 30 7.31 10.73 -10.97
C GLN A 30 8.75 10.23 -11.17
N GLY A 31 8.98 8.94 -10.90
CA GLY A 31 10.30 8.32 -11.02
C GLY A 31 11.24 8.62 -9.85
N GLU A 32 10.80 9.40 -8.85
CA GLU A 32 11.61 9.71 -7.68
C GLU A 32 11.66 8.53 -6.70
N PHE A 33 12.84 8.28 -6.13
CA PHE A 33 13.04 7.38 -5.00
C PHE A 33 13.17 8.20 -3.73
N LEU A 34 12.19 8.10 -2.83
CA LEU A 34 12.16 8.82 -1.56
C LEU A 34 12.39 7.87 -0.39
N ALA A 35 13.37 8.17 0.45
CA ALA A 35 13.59 7.47 1.71
C ALA A 35 13.07 8.27 2.89
N LEU A 36 12.19 7.68 3.71
CA LEU A 36 11.71 8.26 4.96
C LEU A 36 12.58 7.77 6.12
N MET A 37 13.29 8.68 6.75
CA MET A 37 14.17 8.41 7.90
C MET A 37 13.67 9.09 9.17
N GLY A 38 13.97 8.51 10.32
CA GLY A 38 13.61 9.06 11.63
C GLY A 38 13.43 7.98 12.70
N PRO A 39 13.33 8.36 13.97
CA PRO A 39 13.19 7.44 15.09
C PRO A 39 11.87 6.63 15.01
N SER A 40 11.78 5.57 15.82
CA SER A 40 10.51 4.84 15.98
C SER A 40 9.42 5.78 16.48
N GLY A 41 8.20 5.64 15.95
CA GLY A 41 7.07 6.50 16.32
C GLY A 41 7.02 7.87 15.64
N SER A 42 7.95 8.21 14.74
CA SER A 42 7.94 9.50 14.02
C SER A 42 6.90 9.64 12.91
N GLY A 43 5.99 8.66 12.74
CA GLY A 43 4.90 8.75 11.77
C GLY A 43 5.22 8.20 10.37
N LYS A 44 6.39 7.59 10.13
CA LYS A 44 6.77 7.05 8.81
C LYS A 44 5.76 6.05 8.25
N SER A 45 5.41 5.05 9.06
CA SER A 45 4.43 4.03 8.65
C SER A 45 3.03 4.63 8.46
N THR A 46 2.66 5.62 9.29
CA THR A 46 1.40 6.36 9.11
C THR A 46 1.39 7.08 7.77
N LEU A 47 2.46 7.79 7.44
CA LEU A 47 2.57 8.49 6.15
C LEU A 47 2.47 7.52 4.97
N LEU A 48 3.18 6.39 5.01
CA LEU A 48 3.09 5.36 3.97
C LEU A 48 1.68 4.78 3.84
N ASN A 49 1.00 4.51 4.95
CA ASN A 49 -0.36 4.01 4.96
C ASN A 49 -1.36 5.01 4.36
N LEU A 50 -1.18 6.30 4.62
CA LEU A 50 -2.00 7.36 4.04
C LEU A 50 -1.78 7.47 2.52
N ILE A 51 -0.53 7.50 2.07
CA ILE A 51 -0.19 7.55 0.63
C ILE A 51 -0.70 6.31 -0.09
N ALA A 52 -0.63 5.16 0.57
CA ALA A 52 -1.12 3.91 0.01
C ALA A 52 -2.65 3.74 0.07
N GLY A 53 -3.37 4.65 0.71
CA GLY A 53 -4.82 4.55 0.87
C GLY A 53 -5.27 3.41 1.78
N ILE A 54 -4.41 2.96 2.70
CA ILE A 54 -4.78 2.00 3.77
C ILE A 54 -5.50 2.74 4.90
N ASP A 55 -5.07 3.97 5.18
CA ASP A 55 -5.67 4.84 6.18
C ASP A 55 -6.08 6.17 5.53
N ARG A 56 -6.84 6.99 6.24
CA ARG A 56 -7.31 8.30 5.77
C ARG A 56 -6.74 9.41 6.63
N PRO A 57 -6.42 10.57 6.06
CA PRO A 57 -6.07 11.74 6.84
C PRO A 57 -7.28 12.26 7.61
N ASP A 58 -7.05 12.89 8.77
CA ASP A 58 -8.08 13.61 9.50
C ASP A 58 -8.41 14.95 8.82
N SER A 59 -7.41 15.55 8.17
CA SER A 59 -7.55 16.76 7.34
C SER A 59 -6.47 16.83 6.28
N GLY A 60 -6.68 17.69 5.29
CA GLY A 60 -5.79 17.86 4.14
C GLY A 60 -6.18 16.97 2.97
N GLU A 61 -5.35 16.99 1.93
CA GLU A 61 -5.60 16.27 0.69
C GLU A 61 -4.39 15.42 0.30
N ILE A 62 -4.67 14.26 -0.30
CA ILE A 62 -3.65 13.38 -0.88
C ILE A 62 -3.98 13.18 -2.35
N VAL A 63 -3.19 13.81 -3.21
CA VAL A 63 -3.39 13.78 -4.65
C VAL A 63 -2.31 12.92 -5.29
N ILE A 64 -2.71 11.86 -6.01
CA ILE A 64 -1.80 10.96 -6.72
C ILE A 64 -2.18 10.93 -8.19
N ASP A 65 -1.23 11.27 -9.02
CA ASP A 65 -1.39 11.41 -10.47
C ASP A 65 -2.64 12.23 -10.86
N GLY A 66 -2.85 13.35 -10.12
CA GLY A 66 -3.96 14.27 -10.35
C GLY A 66 -5.29 13.85 -9.73
N ARG A 67 -5.36 12.68 -9.08
CA ARG A 67 -6.57 12.18 -8.41
C ARG A 67 -6.46 12.33 -6.90
N ASP A 68 -7.40 13.05 -6.29
CA ASP A 68 -7.51 13.14 -4.83
C ASP A 68 -8.07 11.82 -4.27
N ILE A 69 -7.20 11.03 -3.63
CA ILE A 69 -7.58 9.74 -3.06
C ILE A 69 -8.22 9.87 -1.67
N SER A 70 -8.06 11.01 -1.00
CA SER A 70 -8.60 11.24 0.35
C SER A 70 -10.14 11.31 0.34
N LYS A 71 -10.73 11.65 -0.80
CA LYS A 71 -12.19 11.80 -1.00
C LYS A 71 -12.87 10.57 -1.61
N LEU A 72 -12.12 9.53 -1.95
CA LEU A 72 -12.70 8.33 -2.55
C LEU A 72 -13.57 7.55 -1.54
N SER A 73 -14.61 6.89 -2.03
CA SER A 73 -15.33 5.88 -1.25
C SER A 73 -14.40 4.70 -0.88
N GLU A 74 -14.75 3.91 0.13
CA GLU A 74 -13.94 2.73 0.50
C GLU A 74 -13.77 1.75 -0.67
N SER A 75 -14.82 1.52 -1.43
CA SER A 75 -14.78 0.62 -2.59
C SER A 75 -13.93 1.18 -3.73
N ASP A 76 -13.98 2.51 -3.96
CA ASP A 76 -13.15 3.15 -4.99
C ASP A 76 -11.68 3.20 -4.58
N LEU A 77 -11.42 3.45 -3.29
CA LEU A 77 -10.08 3.46 -2.74
C LEU A 77 -9.44 2.06 -2.79
N ALA A 78 -10.21 1.00 -2.49
CA ALA A 78 -9.75 -0.38 -2.62
C ALA A 78 -9.40 -0.73 -4.07
N ARG A 79 -10.24 -0.35 -5.05
CA ARG A 79 -9.97 -0.55 -6.48
C ARG A 79 -8.75 0.24 -6.95
N TRP A 80 -8.65 1.50 -6.52
CA TRP A 80 -7.51 2.34 -6.83
C TRP A 80 -6.22 1.73 -6.28
N ARG A 81 -6.20 1.30 -5.01
CA ARG A 81 -5.05 0.66 -4.37
C ARG A 81 -4.61 -0.59 -5.10
N ALA A 82 -5.54 -1.47 -5.45
CA ALA A 82 -5.23 -2.70 -6.17
C ALA A 82 -4.56 -2.46 -7.54
N ALA A 83 -4.88 -1.33 -8.19
CA ALA A 83 -4.33 -0.98 -9.49
C ALA A 83 -3.04 -0.16 -9.44
N ASN A 84 -2.76 0.54 -8.35
CA ASN A 84 -1.72 1.58 -8.33
C ASN A 84 -0.65 1.38 -7.25
N VAL A 85 -0.84 0.48 -6.27
CA VAL A 85 0.05 0.35 -5.13
C VAL A 85 0.59 -1.07 -5.00
N GLY A 86 1.90 -1.21 -4.95
CA GLY A 86 2.58 -2.43 -4.54
C GLY A 86 3.17 -2.27 -3.13
N PHE A 87 2.95 -3.26 -2.27
CA PHE A 87 3.49 -3.28 -0.91
C PHE A 87 4.63 -4.25 -0.76
N ILE A 88 5.69 -3.80 -0.09
CA ILE A 88 6.71 -4.66 0.50
C ILE A 88 6.59 -4.50 2.01
N PHE A 89 6.23 -5.59 2.68
CA PHE A 89 6.01 -5.59 4.13
C PHE A 89 7.30 -5.91 4.89
N GLN A 90 7.40 -5.38 6.11
CA GLN A 90 8.50 -5.69 7.02
C GLN A 90 8.49 -7.17 7.45
N PHE A 91 7.31 -7.73 7.64
CA PHE A 91 7.08 -9.16 7.87
C PHE A 91 6.51 -9.77 6.59
N TYR A 92 6.76 -11.05 6.35
CA TYR A 92 6.41 -11.72 5.09
C TYR A 92 4.91 -11.67 4.78
N ASN A 93 4.05 -11.55 5.78
CA ASN A 93 2.58 -11.53 5.64
C ASN A 93 2.02 -12.71 4.81
N LEU A 94 2.72 -13.84 4.85
CA LEU A 94 2.28 -15.07 4.21
C LEU A 94 1.16 -15.70 5.03
N ILE A 95 0.20 -16.30 4.33
CA ILE A 95 -0.81 -17.14 4.95
C ILE A 95 -0.23 -18.54 5.12
N PRO A 96 0.02 -19.02 6.37
CA PRO A 96 0.82 -20.23 6.59
C PRO A 96 0.21 -21.52 6.06
N VAL A 97 -1.12 -21.54 5.87
CA VAL A 97 -1.85 -22.72 5.35
C VAL A 97 -1.85 -22.80 3.83
N LEU A 98 -1.35 -21.77 3.14
CA LEU A 98 -1.25 -21.71 1.69
C LEU A 98 0.16 -22.04 1.22
N THR A 99 0.24 -22.70 0.07
CA THR A 99 1.51 -22.95 -0.63
C THR A 99 2.15 -21.62 -1.09
N ALA A 100 3.39 -21.68 -1.56
CA ALA A 100 4.05 -20.50 -2.14
C ALA A 100 3.29 -20.00 -3.37
N PHE A 101 2.82 -20.91 -4.22
CA PHE A 101 2.00 -20.57 -5.39
C PHE A 101 0.71 -19.85 -4.98
N GLU A 102 -0.02 -20.37 -4.02
CA GLU A 102 -1.29 -19.81 -3.56
C GLU A 102 -1.11 -18.44 -2.91
N ASN A 103 -0.06 -18.24 -2.11
CA ASN A 103 0.26 -16.93 -1.53
C ASN A 103 0.52 -15.87 -2.61
N VAL A 104 1.27 -16.23 -3.66
CA VAL A 104 1.55 -15.32 -4.78
C VAL A 104 0.31 -15.12 -5.66
N ALA A 105 -0.57 -16.11 -5.75
CA ALA A 105 -1.82 -16.03 -6.50
C ALA A 105 -2.89 -15.14 -5.83
N LEU A 106 -2.82 -14.97 -4.52
CA LEU A 106 -3.86 -14.32 -3.73
C LEU A 106 -4.28 -12.93 -4.25
N PRO A 107 -3.35 -12.00 -4.55
CA PRO A 107 -3.72 -10.69 -5.11
C PRO A 107 -4.43 -10.77 -6.47
N LEU A 108 -4.18 -11.82 -7.25
CA LEU A 108 -4.79 -12.00 -8.57
C LEU A 108 -6.23 -12.51 -8.48
N GLN A 109 -6.67 -13.02 -7.33
CA GLN A 109 -8.07 -13.47 -7.14
C GLN A 109 -9.08 -12.32 -7.26
N LEU A 110 -8.65 -11.09 -7.04
CA LEU A 110 -9.47 -9.89 -7.14
C LEU A 110 -9.44 -9.24 -8.54
N THR A 111 -8.84 -9.92 -9.53
CA THR A 111 -8.73 -9.44 -10.90
C THR A 111 -9.66 -10.23 -11.84
N ASP A 112 -10.02 -9.63 -12.98
CA ASP A 112 -10.83 -10.27 -14.02
C ASP A 112 -10.01 -11.19 -14.95
N LEU A 113 -8.80 -11.59 -14.55
CA LEU A 113 -7.94 -12.49 -15.31
C LEU A 113 -8.51 -13.90 -15.30
N SER A 114 -8.38 -14.61 -16.45
CA SER A 114 -8.66 -16.03 -16.53
C SER A 114 -7.70 -16.85 -15.64
N GLU A 115 -8.11 -18.03 -15.22
CA GLU A 115 -7.28 -18.91 -14.38
C GLU A 115 -5.95 -19.28 -15.06
N SER A 116 -5.93 -19.42 -16.39
CA SER A 116 -4.72 -19.67 -17.15
C SER A 116 -3.75 -18.46 -17.10
N GLU A 117 -4.26 -17.23 -17.19
CA GLU A 117 -3.47 -16.02 -17.08
C GLU A 117 -2.93 -15.82 -15.67
N LYS A 118 -3.76 -16.06 -14.63
CA LYS A 118 -3.33 -16.03 -13.22
C LYS A 118 -2.18 -17.00 -13.01
N LYS A 119 -2.35 -18.27 -13.42
CA LYS A 119 -1.32 -19.29 -13.31
C LYS A 119 -0.01 -18.89 -13.99
N ALA A 120 -0.08 -18.40 -15.24
CA ALA A 120 1.09 -17.96 -15.97
C ALA A 120 1.83 -16.81 -15.27
N ARG A 121 1.10 -15.83 -14.71
CA ARG A 121 1.69 -14.71 -13.97
C ARG A 121 2.36 -15.16 -12.68
N VAL A 122 1.72 -16.05 -11.91
CA VAL A 122 2.28 -16.60 -10.68
C VAL A 122 3.56 -17.38 -10.96
N THR A 123 3.52 -18.30 -11.95
CA THR A 123 4.71 -19.08 -12.34
C THR A 123 5.86 -18.16 -12.70
N ARG A 124 5.61 -17.15 -13.56
CA ARG A 124 6.64 -16.19 -13.93
C ARG A 124 7.19 -15.40 -12.74
N ALA A 125 6.34 -15.00 -11.80
CA ALA A 125 6.78 -14.28 -10.60
C ALA A 125 7.70 -15.15 -9.72
N LEU A 126 7.37 -16.43 -9.54
CA LEU A 126 8.19 -17.38 -8.80
C LEU A 126 9.52 -17.67 -9.51
N GLU A 127 9.52 -17.81 -10.83
CA GLU A 127 10.73 -17.96 -11.65
C GLU A 127 11.68 -16.77 -11.47
N MET A 128 11.16 -15.54 -11.49
CA MET A 128 11.97 -14.32 -11.35
C MET A 128 12.74 -14.25 -10.03
N VAL A 129 12.26 -14.92 -8.99
CA VAL A 129 12.90 -14.95 -7.66
C VAL A 129 13.56 -16.30 -7.35
N GLY A 130 13.70 -17.20 -8.35
CA GLY A 130 14.37 -18.49 -8.20
C GLY A 130 13.60 -19.52 -7.39
N LEU A 131 12.27 -19.44 -7.35
CA LEU A 131 11.38 -20.34 -6.62
C LEU A 131 10.57 -21.27 -7.55
N SER A 132 11.06 -21.54 -8.76
CA SER A 132 10.36 -22.41 -9.73
C SER A 132 10.03 -23.80 -9.20
N ASP A 133 10.91 -24.35 -8.35
CA ASP A 133 10.80 -25.70 -7.81
C ASP A 133 10.09 -25.76 -6.43
N ARG A 134 9.54 -24.65 -5.96
CA ARG A 134 8.89 -24.51 -4.64
C ARG A 134 7.48 -23.98 -4.75
N THR A 135 6.72 -24.55 -5.65
CA THR A 135 5.33 -24.15 -5.90
C THR A 135 4.33 -24.75 -4.93
N ASP A 136 4.72 -25.83 -4.26
CA ASP A 136 3.89 -26.63 -3.34
C ASP A 136 4.13 -26.25 -1.88
#